data_dde1a2a1b02f8d83eb48ca784034cf3d
#
_entry.id   dde1a2a1b02f8d83eb48ca784034cf3d
#
_cell.length_a   1.000
_cell.length_b   1.000
_cell.length_c   1.000
_cell.angle_alpha   90.00
_cell.angle_beta   90.00
_cell.angle_gamma   90.00
#
_symmetry.space_group_name_H-M   'P 1'
#
loop_
_entity.id
_entity.type
_entity.pdbx_description
1 polymer ?
#
loop_
_entity_poly.entity_id
_entity_poly.type
_entity_poly.pdbx_seq_one_letter_code
_entity_poly.pdbx_strand_id
1 'polypeptide(L)'
;MDIDKLREEIKYDEGSVNKIYLDHLGLPTFGIGHLVLESDPEHGWEVGTDVSEDRCIEAFNSDIENVLSDCHRLYPDFDDLPEEVQRIVANMMFNMGRPRLSKFKGMKRGVDAKDWNAAADEMVDSRWYRQVTKRADRLVERMRN
;
A
#
# COMPACT_ATOMS: atom_id res chain seq x y z
N MET A 1 4.40 1.53 15.74
CA MET A 1 3.26 0.96 14.97
C MET A 1 3.31 -0.54 15.02
N ASP A 2 2.14 -1.17 15.07
CA ASP A 2 2.02 -2.63 15.03
C ASP A 2 2.21 -3.13 13.59
N ILE A 3 3.42 -3.58 13.29
CA ILE A 3 3.80 -4.07 11.95
C ILE A 3 3.02 -5.33 11.58
N ASP A 4 2.74 -6.20 12.55
CA ASP A 4 1.99 -7.43 12.26
C ASP A 4 0.55 -7.12 11.83
N LYS A 5 -0.09 -6.14 12.46
CA LYS A 5 -1.40 -5.66 12.02
C LYS A 5 -1.37 -5.09 10.61
N LEU A 6 -0.35 -4.30 10.30
CA LEU A 6 -0.18 -3.76 8.96
C LEU A 6 -0.03 -4.88 7.93
N ARG A 7 0.78 -5.89 8.22
CA ARG A 7 0.99 -7.03 7.33
C ARG A 7 -0.30 -7.79 7.07
N GLU A 8 -1.07 -8.09 8.11
CA GLU A 8 -2.36 -8.77 7.98
C GLU A 8 -3.35 -7.96 7.14
N GLU A 9 -3.41 -6.67 7.37
CA GLU A 9 -4.29 -5.75 6.66
C GLU A 9 -3.96 -5.72 5.16
N ILE A 10 -2.69 -5.57 4.81
CA ILE A 10 -2.25 -5.52 3.41
C ILE A 10 -2.47 -6.88 2.74
N LYS A 11 -2.16 -7.97 3.44
CA LYS A 11 -2.40 -9.32 2.92
C LYS A 11 -3.88 -9.55 2.59
N TYR A 12 -4.77 -9.07 3.46
CA TYR A 12 -6.20 -9.15 3.21
C TYR A 12 -6.59 -8.39 1.95
N ASP A 13 -6.03 -7.20 1.76
CA ASP A 13 -6.36 -6.35 0.61
C ASP A 13 -5.76 -6.85 -0.71
N GLU A 14 -4.52 -7.34 -0.68
CA GLU A 14 -3.80 -7.76 -1.89
C GLU A 14 -4.02 -9.22 -2.24
N GLY A 15 -4.37 -10.06 -1.28
CA GLY A 15 -4.39 -11.51 -1.46
C GLY A 15 -2.98 -12.10 -1.46
N SER A 16 -2.89 -13.42 -1.69
CA SER A 16 -1.62 -14.12 -1.72
C SER A 16 -1.66 -15.20 -2.81
N VAL A 17 -0.80 -15.07 -3.82
CA VAL A 17 -0.74 -15.99 -4.96
C VAL A 17 0.71 -16.44 -5.16
N ASN A 18 0.99 -17.72 -4.98
CA ASN A 18 2.34 -18.28 -5.07
C ASN A 18 2.70 -18.65 -6.53
N LYS A 19 2.36 -17.77 -7.45
CA LYS A 19 2.63 -17.91 -8.88
C LYS A 19 2.79 -16.54 -9.52
N ILE A 20 3.47 -16.49 -10.65
CA ILE A 20 3.46 -15.28 -11.47
C ILE A 20 2.07 -15.11 -12.09
N TYR A 21 1.47 -13.98 -11.88
CA TYR A 21 0.19 -13.60 -12.49
C TYR A 21 0.26 -12.15 -12.97
N LEU A 22 -0.67 -11.76 -13.83
CA LEU A 22 -0.77 -10.36 -14.27
C LEU A 22 -1.76 -9.63 -13.37
N ASP A 23 -1.37 -8.46 -12.88
CA ASP A 23 -2.29 -7.61 -12.11
C ASP A 23 -3.32 -6.93 -13.05
N HIS A 24 -4.17 -6.07 -12.51
CA HIS A 24 -5.20 -5.38 -13.28
C HIS A 24 -4.65 -4.46 -14.37
N LEU A 25 -3.37 -4.11 -14.31
CA LEU A 25 -2.67 -3.31 -15.33
C LEU A 25 -1.90 -4.19 -16.31
N GLY A 26 -1.96 -5.52 -16.15
CA GLY A 26 -1.24 -6.46 -17.00
C GLY A 26 0.24 -6.60 -16.65
N LEU A 27 0.63 -6.25 -15.43
CA LEU A 27 2.03 -6.31 -14.97
C LEU A 27 2.30 -7.59 -14.20
N PRO A 28 3.47 -8.26 -14.44
CA PRO A 28 3.83 -9.47 -13.71
C PRO A 28 3.94 -9.22 -12.20
N THR A 29 3.29 -10.07 -11.43
CA THR A 29 3.13 -9.91 -9.97
C THR A 29 3.17 -11.30 -9.35
N PHE A 30 3.57 -11.41 -8.08
CA PHE A 30 3.45 -12.65 -7.31
C PHE A 30 3.32 -12.37 -5.82
N GLY A 31 2.97 -13.40 -5.07
CA GLY A 31 2.87 -13.33 -3.61
C GLY A 31 1.79 -12.38 -3.15
N ILE A 32 2.14 -11.49 -2.26
CA ILE A 32 1.22 -10.50 -1.68
C ILE A 32 1.42 -9.18 -2.43
N GLY A 33 0.90 -9.13 -3.66
CA GLY A 33 0.94 -7.92 -4.47
C GLY A 33 2.34 -7.42 -4.85
N HIS A 34 3.34 -8.30 -4.90
CA HIS A 34 4.70 -7.89 -5.28
C HIS A 34 4.83 -7.73 -6.78
N LEU A 35 4.99 -6.48 -7.24
CA LEU A 35 5.30 -6.20 -8.63
C LEU A 35 6.73 -6.65 -8.95
N VAL A 36 6.88 -7.51 -9.98
CA VAL A 36 8.21 -8.00 -10.38
C VAL A 36 9.05 -6.86 -10.92
N LEU A 37 10.24 -6.68 -10.36
CA LEU A 37 11.20 -5.66 -10.75
C LEU A 37 12.27 -6.26 -11.67
N GLU A 38 12.94 -5.42 -12.46
CA GLU A 38 14.05 -5.86 -13.30
C GLU A 38 15.18 -6.51 -12.48
N SER A 39 15.35 -6.08 -11.23
CA SER A 39 16.35 -6.63 -10.31
C SER A 39 15.94 -7.94 -9.64
N ASP A 40 14.67 -8.35 -9.78
CA ASP A 40 14.20 -9.59 -9.17
C ASP A 40 14.61 -10.81 -9.99
N PRO A 41 14.91 -11.95 -9.32
CA PRO A 41 15.19 -13.21 -10.04
C PRO A 41 14.05 -13.62 -10.97
N GLU A 42 12.80 -13.27 -10.60
CA GLU A 42 11.60 -13.63 -11.34
C GLU A 42 11.37 -12.79 -12.59
N HIS A 43 12.21 -11.79 -12.84
CA HIS A 43 12.07 -10.96 -14.04
C HIS A 43 12.15 -11.84 -15.31
N GLY A 44 11.14 -11.74 -16.16
CA GLY A 44 11.06 -12.52 -17.38
C GLY A 44 10.46 -13.92 -17.22
N TRP A 45 10.09 -14.34 -16.02
CA TRP A 45 9.40 -15.61 -15.81
C TRP A 45 8.00 -15.58 -16.43
N GLU A 46 7.58 -16.70 -16.99
CA GLU A 46 6.26 -16.82 -17.61
C GLU A 46 5.14 -16.77 -16.56
N VAL A 47 4.01 -16.22 -16.97
CA VAL A 47 2.77 -16.26 -16.17
C VAL A 47 2.42 -17.72 -15.87
N GLY A 48 2.07 -17.99 -14.63
CA GLY A 48 1.75 -19.35 -14.15
C GLY A 48 2.93 -20.08 -13.54
N THR A 49 4.16 -19.55 -13.64
CA THR A 49 5.34 -20.14 -13.01
C THR A 49 5.19 -20.06 -11.48
N ASP A 50 5.41 -21.18 -10.79
CA ASP A 50 5.34 -21.23 -9.34
C ASP A 50 6.45 -20.42 -8.70
N VAL A 51 6.10 -19.70 -7.61
CA VAL A 51 7.04 -18.98 -6.75
C VAL A 51 6.92 -19.58 -5.36
N SER A 52 8.03 -19.91 -4.72
CA SER A 52 7.98 -20.52 -3.39
C SER A 52 7.36 -19.59 -2.36
N GLU A 53 6.73 -20.19 -1.34
CA GLU A 53 6.15 -19.42 -0.23
C GLU A 53 7.22 -18.57 0.47
N ASP A 54 8.42 -19.14 0.69
CA ASP A 54 9.52 -18.41 1.32
C ASP A 54 9.93 -17.19 0.50
N ARG A 55 9.97 -17.31 -0.82
CA ARG A 55 10.28 -16.17 -1.70
C ARG A 55 9.17 -15.11 -1.63
N CYS A 56 7.92 -15.53 -1.60
CA CYS A 56 6.79 -14.59 -1.48
C CYS A 56 6.86 -13.81 -0.16
N ILE A 57 7.20 -14.47 0.93
CA ILE A 57 7.36 -13.84 2.25
C ILE A 57 8.53 -12.85 2.23
N GLU A 58 9.67 -13.25 1.66
CA GLU A 58 10.85 -12.38 1.53
C GLU A 58 10.51 -11.10 0.75
N ALA A 59 9.84 -11.26 -0.39
CA ALA A 59 9.43 -10.12 -1.22
C ALA A 59 8.48 -9.19 -0.46
N PHE A 60 7.52 -9.76 0.27
CA PHE A 60 6.57 -8.98 1.06
C PHE A 60 7.28 -8.20 2.17
N ASN A 61 8.21 -8.84 2.87
CA ASN A 61 8.98 -8.16 3.92
C ASN A 61 9.78 -6.98 3.36
N SER A 62 10.41 -7.17 2.21
CA SER A 62 11.13 -6.11 1.52
C SER A 62 10.20 -4.97 1.12
N ASP A 63 9.02 -5.30 0.58
CA ASP A 63 8.03 -4.30 0.18
C ASP A 63 7.53 -3.49 1.38
N ILE A 64 7.31 -4.13 2.53
CA ILE A 64 6.90 -3.43 3.76
C ILE A 64 7.99 -2.45 4.22
N GLU A 65 9.26 -2.86 4.19
CA GLU A 65 10.37 -1.96 4.55
C GLU A 65 10.41 -0.74 3.64
N ASN A 66 10.26 -0.95 2.33
CA ASN A 66 10.23 0.14 1.35
C ASN A 66 9.04 1.07 1.56
N VAL A 67 7.88 0.51 1.86
CA VAL A 67 6.66 1.29 2.16
C VAL A 67 6.88 2.18 3.37
N LEU A 68 7.43 1.66 4.45
CA LEU A 68 7.68 2.46 5.66
C LEU A 68 8.72 3.56 5.41
N SER A 69 9.76 3.26 4.65
CA SER A 69 10.74 4.27 4.24
C SER A 69 10.07 5.40 3.44
N ASP A 70 9.22 5.05 2.49
CA ASP A 70 8.49 6.03 1.68
C ASP A 70 7.50 6.84 2.52
N CYS A 71 6.86 6.22 3.51
CA CYS A 71 5.98 6.93 4.44
C CYS A 71 6.74 8.00 5.22
N HIS A 72 7.93 7.69 5.71
CA HIS A 72 8.77 8.67 6.42
C HIS A 72 9.24 9.80 5.51
N ARG A 73 9.46 9.52 4.23
CA ARG A 73 9.82 10.55 3.26
C ARG A 73 8.67 11.51 2.97
N LEU A 74 7.47 10.97 2.81
CA LEU A 74 6.29 11.78 2.50
C LEU A 74 5.76 12.49 3.74
N TYR A 75 5.79 11.84 4.89
CA TYR A 75 5.35 12.37 6.17
C TYR A 75 6.53 12.33 7.15
N PRO A 76 7.35 13.39 7.24
CA PRO A 76 8.53 13.38 8.12
C PRO A 76 8.21 13.10 9.59
N ASP A 77 6.98 13.43 10.04
CA ASP A 77 6.48 13.18 11.38
C ASP A 77 5.66 11.88 11.48
N PHE A 78 5.86 10.94 10.56
CA PHE A 78 5.06 9.72 10.44
C PHE A 78 4.92 8.97 11.77
N ASP A 79 6.01 8.84 12.52
CA ASP A 79 6.01 8.09 13.79
C ASP A 79 5.18 8.80 14.89
N ASP A 80 4.94 10.10 14.75
CA ASP A 80 4.15 10.89 15.70
C ASP A 80 2.66 10.90 15.35
N LEU A 81 2.27 10.36 14.20
CA LEU A 81 0.87 10.26 13.82
C LEU A 81 0.17 9.18 14.66
N PRO A 82 -1.16 9.31 14.87
CA PRO A 82 -1.93 8.23 15.48
C PRO A 82 -1.68 6.91 14.74
N GLU A 83 -1.57 5.83 15.48
CA GLU A 83 -1.24 4.52 14.87
C GLU A 83 -2.19 4.12 13.75
N GLU A 84 -3.49 4.38 13.93
CA GLU A 84 -4.48 4.11 12.90
C GLU A 84 -4.17 4.87 11.61
N VAL A 85 -3.78 6.14 11.73
CA VAL A 85 -3.41 6.97 10.58
C VAL A 85 -2.13 6.46 9.93
N GLN A 86 -1.17 6.01 10.72
CA GLN A 86 0.06 5.40 10.19
C GLN A 86 -0.27 4.20 9.30
N ARG A 87 -1.16 3.30 9.75
CA ARG A 87 -1.55 2.13 8.95
C ARG A 87 -2.33 2.50 7.70
N ILE A 88 -3.19 3.52 7.77
CA ILE A 88 -3.92 4.02 6.60
C ILE A 88 -2.94 4.52 5.53
N VAL A 89 -2.01 5.37 5.92
CA VAL A 89 -0.99 5.92 5.01
C VAL A 89 -0.14 4.79 4.42
N ALA A 90 0.31 3.85 5.25
CA ALA A 90 1.12 2.72 4.79
C ALA A 90 0.34 1.81 3.83
N ASN A 91 -0.95 1.56 4.08
CA ASN A 91 -1.80 0.78 3.19
C ASN A 91 -1.92 1.45 1.81
N MET A 92 -2.19 2.76 1.80
CA MET A 92 -2.25 3.53 0.56
C MET A 92 -0.90 3.55 -0.16
N MET A 93 0.19 3.68 0.58
CA MET A 93 1.55 3.68 0.02
C MET A 93 1.86 2.34 -0.66
N PHE A 94 1.49 1.22 -0.03
CA PHE A 94 1.66 -0.10 -0.62
C PHE A 94 0.86 -0.24 -1.92
N ASN A 95 -0.37 0.27 -1.91
CA ASN A 95 -1.28 0.17 -3.06
C ASN A 95 -0.82 1.02 -4.24
N MET A 96 -0.38 2.26 -4.00
CA MET A 96 -0.13 3.25 -5.04
C MET A 96 1.34 3.55 -5.31
N GLY A 97 2.19 3.41 -4.30
CA GLY A 97 3.56 3.90 -4.36
C GLY A 97 3.68 5.40 -4.09
N ARG A 98 4.89 5.82 -3.75
CA ARG A 98 5.17 7.20 -3.36
C ARG A 98 4.85 8.24 -4.45
N PRO A 99 5.21 8.03 -5.73
CA PRO A 99 4.91 9.03 -6.76
C PRO A 99 3.43 9.40 -6.85
N ARG A 100 2.55 8.41 -6.75
CA ARG A 100 1.10 8.64 -6.81
C ARG A 100 0.57 9.23 -5.51
N LEU A 101 0.97 8.67 -4.37
CA LEU A 101 0.49 9.15 -3.07
C LEU A 101 0.97 10.57 -2.78
N SER A 102 2.13 10.95 -3.27
CA SER A 102 2.66 12.32 -3.12
C SER A 102 1.76 13.37 -3.75
N LYS A 103 0.90 12.99 -4.68
CA LYS A 103 -0.06 13.90 -5.32
C LYS A 103 -1.30 14.17 -4.47
N PHE A 104 -1.49 13.42 -3.40
CA PHE A 104 -2.60 13.61 -2.46
C PHE A 104 -2.30 14.78 -1.50
N LYS A 105 -2.13 15.97 -2.06
CA LYS A 105 -1.70 17.16 -1.31
C LYS A 105 -2.77 17.64 -0.31
N GLY A 106 -4.05 17.53 -0.68
CA GLY A 106 -5.15 17.89 0.21
C GLY A 106 -5.26 16.95 1.40
N MET A 107 -5.11 15.65 1.16
CA MET A 107 -5.05 14.66 2.24
C MET A 107 -3.89 14.98 3.18
N LYS A 108 -2.70 15.26 2.63
CA LYS A 108 -1.52 15.58 3.44
C LYS A 108 -1.75 16.81 4.30
N ARG A 109 -2.35 17.86 3.74
CA ARG A 109 -2.70 19.07 4.53
C ARG A 109 -3.63 18.74 5.68
N GLY A 110 -4.64 17.90 5.45
CA GLY A 110 -5.56 17.46 6.49
C GLY A 110 -4.86 16.67 7.59
N VAL A 111 -4.01 15.71 7.20
CA VAL A 111 -3.25 14.88 8.16
C VAL A 111 -2.29 15.76 8.97
N ASP A 112 -1.54 16.64 8.31
CA ASP A 112 -0.59 17.54 8.97
C ASP A 112 -1.29 18.48 9.97
N ALA A 113 -2.51 18.91 9.66
CA ALA A 113 -3.32 19.74 10.52
C ALA A 113 -4.11 18.95 11.58
N LYS A 114 -4.01 17.62 11.54
CA LYS A 114 -4.82 16.70 12.38
C LYS A 114 -6.32 16.92 12.20
N ASP A 115 -6.70 17.33 11.00
CA ASP A 115 -8.10 17.45 10.57
C ASP A 115 -8.47 16.21 9.78
N TRP A 116 -8.84 15.16 10.50
CA TRP A 116 -9.06 13.84 9.92
C TRP A 116 -10.24 13.81 8.95
N ASN A 117 -11.28 14.59 9.21
CA ASN A 117 -12.42 14.68 8.29
C ASN A 117 -12.02 15.35 6.98
N ALA A 118 -11.23 16.41 7.03
CA ALA A 118 -10.71 17.07 5.83
C ALA A 118 -9.83 16.11 5.03
N ALA A 119 -8.95 15.37 5.71
CA ALA A 119 -8.11 14.36 5.05
C ALA A 119 -8.98 13.29 4.37
N ALA A 120 -10.00 12.79 5.05
CA ALA A 120 -10.92 11.79 4.52
C ALA A 120 -11.69 12.32 3.30
N ASP A 121 -12.16 13.56 3.33
CA ASP A 121 -12.86 14.17 2.20
C ASP A 121 -11.97 14.22 0.95
N GLU A 122 -10.69 14.55 1.13
CA GLU A 122 -9.73 14.56 0.04
C GLU A 122 -9.42 13.16 -0.48
N MET A 123 -9.43 12.15 0.38
CA MET A 123 -9.27 10.75 -0.05
C MET A 123 -10.44 10.32 -0.94
N VAL A 124 -11.65 10.72 -0.62
CA VAL A 124 -12.87 10.42 -1.42
C VAL A 124 -12.78 11.10 -2.78
N ASP A 125 -12.28 12.32 -2.83
CA ASP A 125 -12.17 13.09 -4.07
C ASP A 125 -10.89 12.70 -4.83
N SER A 126 -10.82 11.44 -5.26
CA SER A 126 -9.66 10.91 -5.95
C SER A 126 -10.03 9.80 -6.92
N ARG A 127 -9.17 9.61 -7.94
CA ARG A 127 -9.29 8.48 -8.86
C ARG A 127 -9.10 7.16 -8.12
N TRP A 128 -8.18 7.12 -7.17
CA TRP A 128 -7.92 5.96 -6.33
C TRP A 128 -9.21 5.45 -5.66
N TYR A 129 -10.00 6.37 -5.07
CA TYR A 129 -11.27 6.01 -4.44
C TYR A 129 -12.22 5.31 -5.43
N ARG A 130 -12.26 5.79 -6.66
CA ARG A 130 -13.10 5.21 -7.70
C ARG A 130 -12.57 3.87 -8.23
N GLN A 131 -11.26 3.66 -8.18
CA GLN A 131 -10.62 2.43 -8.69
C GLN A 131 -10.68 1.27 -7.69
N VAL A 132 -10.50 1.54 -6.40
CA VAL A 132 -10.47 0.52 -5.35
C VAL A 132 -11.47 0.85 -4.25
N THR A 133 -12.71 1.10 -4.63
CA THR A 133 -13.75 1.67 -3.78
C THR A 133 -13.93 0.93 -2.44
N LYS A 134 -13.99 -0.39 -2.44
CA LYS A 134 -14.18 -1.15 -1.20
C LYS A 134 -13.02 -0.97 -0.21
N ARG A 135 -11.80 -1.03 -0.71
CA ARG A 135 -10.58 -0.80 0.09
C ARG A 135 -10.54 0.64 0.57
N ALA A 136 -10.79 1.57 -0.35
CA ALA A 136 -10.77 2.99 -0.07
C ALA A 136 -11.83 3.40 0.96
N ASP A 137 -13.05 2.89 0.85
CA ASP A 137 -14.13 3.16 1.82
C ASP A 137 -13.73 2.78 3.24
N ARG A 138 -13.11 1.61 3.40
CA ARG A 138 -12.65 1.17 4.73
C ARG A 138 -11.60 2.11 5.30
N LEU A 139 -10.66 2.55 4.47
CA LEU A 139 -9.60 3.48 4.90
C LEU A 139 -10.16 4.86 5.20
N VAL A 140 -11.08 5.35 4.38
CA VAL A 140 -11.75 6.65 4.58
C VAL A 140 -12.53 6.64 5.90
N GLU A 141 -13.30 5.60 6.16
CA GLU A 141 -14.06 5.47 7.40
C GLU A 141 -13.13 5.50 8.62
N ARG A 142 -12.02 4.79 8.56
CA ARG A 142 -11.02 4.78 9.62
C ARG A 142 -10.37 6.15 9.83
N MET A 143 -10.13 6.88 8.74
CA MET A 143 -9.56 8.23 8.83
C MET A 143 -10.52 9.20 9.54
N ARG A 144 -11.83 9.05 9.34
CA ARG A 144 -12.85 9.91 10.00
C ARG A 144 -12.98 9.64 11.50
N ASN A 145 -12.68 8.43 11.91
CA ASN A 145 -12.76 8.02 13.31
C ASN A 145 -11.47 8.33 14.04
#